data_f44c37980389c2cb20fb14fe7a9243ed
#
_entry.id   f44c37980389c2cb20fb14fe7a9243ed
#
_cell.length_a   1.000
_cell.length_b   1.000
_cell.length_c   1.000
_cell.angle_alpha   90.00
_cell.angle_beta   90.00
_cell.angle_gamma   90.00
#
_symmetry.space_group_name_H-M   'P 1'
#
loop_
_entity.id
_entity.type
_entity.pdbx_description
1 polymer ?
#
loop_
_entity_poly.entity_id
_entity_poly.type
_entity_poly.pdbx_seq_one_letter_code
_entity_poly.pdbx_strand_id
1 'polypeptide(L)'
;MKSISDIKHAFYINLASRVDRKKQVEEQLFNVGLTCAQRFEAIKLDDGRVGCSMSHLKCLSKAKEGNWDHVLICEDDIEFLNPGLFINQLNTFLSKHNNWDVVLLAGNNVPPYTRDGDECVKVARCQTTTGYLVNGHYFNTLIENIKNGITNLLREPGKHIHYAIDRYWFSLQQKDDWYL
;
A
#
# COMPACT_ATOMS: atom_id res chain seq x y z
N MET A 1 3.88 5.29 16.24
CA MET A 1 3.03 6.17 15.39
C MET A 1 1.69 6.30 16.08
N LYS A 2 1.13 7.50 16.18
CA LYS A 2 -0.13 7.76 16.91
C LYS A 2 -1.19 8.47 16.04
N SER A 3 -0.77 9.03 14.93
CA SER A 3 -1.66 9.78 14.03
C SER A 3 -1.09 9.86 12.62
N ILE A 4 -1.91 10.30 11.68
CA ILE A 4 -1.51 10.54 10.29
C ILE A 4 -0.35 11.55 10.17
N SER A 5 -0.24 12.51 11.10
CA SER A 5 0.85 13.47 11.12
C SER A 5 2.22 12.89 11.48
N ASP A 6 2.25 11.66 12.00
CA ASP A 6 3.47 10.90 12.27
C ASP A 6 4.00 10.19 11.02
N ILE A 7 3.23 10.13 9.94
CA ILE A 7 3.68 9.59 8.65
C ILE A 7 4.69 10.58 8.05
N LYS A 8 5.97 10.22 8.09
CA LYS A 8 7.08 11.05 7.59
C LYS A 8 7.55 10.65 6.21
N HIS A 9 7.23 9.43 5.79
CA HIS A 9 7.70 8.84 4.55
C HIS A 9 6.52 8.33 3.74
N ALA A 10 6.27 8.94 2.59
CA ALA A 10 5.20 8.57 1.70
C ALA A 10 5.63 8.70 0.24
N PHE A 11 5.19 7.76 -0.59
CA PHE A 11 5.31 7.81 -2.04
C PHE A 11 3.92 7.76 -2.69
N TYR A 12 3.77 8.48 -3.80
CA TYR A 12 2.73 8.17 -4.77
C TYR A 12 3.35 7.76 -6.11
N ILE A 13 2.88 6.63 -6.64
CA ILE A 13 3.38 6.02 -7.88
C ILE A 13 2.60 6.61 -9.05
N ASN A 14 3.28 7.27 -10.00
CA ASN A 14 2.62 7.94 -11.11
C ASN A 14 3.46 7.84 -12.38
N LEU A 15 2.83 7.46 -13.50
CA LEU A 15 3.44 7.50 -14.82
C LEU A 15 3.70 8.96 -15.26
N ALA A 16 4.86 9.24 -15.83
CA ALA A 16 5.22 10.58 -16.32
C ALA A 16 4.21 11.16 -17.32
N SER A 17 3.59 10.30 -18.13
CA SER A 17 2.56 10.69 -19.10
C SER A 17 1.19 11.05 -18.47
N ARG A 18 0.95 10.69 -17.19
CA ARG A 18 -0.31 10.93 -16.51
C ARG A 18 -0.24 12.16 -15.60
N VAL A 19 -0.06 13.33 -16.24
CA VAL A 19 -0.03 14.64 -15.57
C VAL A 19 -1.38 14.96 -14.90
N ASP A 20 -2.47 14.52 -15.49
CA ASP A 20 -3.84 14.59 -14.96
C ASP A 20 -3.93 13.92 -13.58
N ARG A 21 -3.52 12.64 -13.50
CA ARG A 21 -3.53 11.87 -12.25
C ARG A 21 -2.53 12.39 -11.22
N LYS A 22 -1.38 12.89 -11.68
CA LYS A 22 -0.42 13.54 -10.78
C LYS A 22 -1.08 14.68 -10.00
N LYS A 23 -1.77 15.59 -10.70
CA LYS A 23 -2.47 16.71 -10.05
C LYS A 23 -3.55 16.22 -9.09
N GLN A 24 -4.32 15.22 -9.49
CA GLN A 24 -5.39 14.63 -8.68
C GLN A 24 -4.83 14.04 -7.37
N VAL A 25 -3.83 13.18 -7.45
CA VAL A 25 -3.27 12.51 -6.25
C VAL A 25 -2.61 13.51 -5.30
N GLU A 26 -1.91 14.52 -5.82
CA GLU A 26 -1.30 15.58 -5.00
C GLU A 26 -2.38 16.35 -4.22
N GLU A 27 -3.51 16.66 -4.85
CA GLU A 27 -4.66 17.29 -4.19
C GLU A 27 -5.29 16.37 -3.13
N GLN A 28 -5.50 15.09 -3.46
CA GLN A 28 -6.04 14.11 -2.52
C GLN A 28 -5.15 13.95 -1.28
N LEU A 29 -3.85 13.81 -1.45
CA LEU A 29 -2.89 13.66 -0.35
C LEU A 29 -2.81 14.96 0.49
N PHE A 30 -2.86 16.12 -0.14
CA PHE A 30 -2.91 17.40 0.56
C PHE A 30 -4.15 17.52 1.45
N ASN A 31 -5.33 17.12 0.95
CA ASN A 31 -6.61 17.20 1.67
C ASN A 31 -6.65 16.33 2.94
N VAL A 32 -5.81 15.30 3.02
CA VAL A 32 -5.67 14.46 4.22
C VAL A 32 -4.41 14.76 5.04
N GLY A 33 -3.67 15.83 4.69
CA GLY A 33 -2.49 16.27 5.43
C GLY A 33 -1.21 15.50 5.15
N LEU A 34 -1.16 14.67 4.10
CA LEU A 34 0.02 13.89 3.69
C LEU A 34 0.95 14.70 2.77
N THR A 35 1.37 15.87 3.23
CA THR A 35 2.21 16.82 2.46
C THR A 35 3.67 16.32 2.28
N CYS A 36 4.08 15.28 2.99
CA CYS A 36 5.41 14.65 2.87
C CYS A 36 5.52 13.69 1.67
N ALA A 37 4.42 13.40 0.98
CA ALA A 37 4.39 12.42 -0.09
C ALA A 37 5.24 12.89 -1.29
N GLN A 38 6.11 12.00 -1.75
CA GLN A 38 7.01 12.22 -2.87
C GLN A 38 6.57 11.39 -4.07
N ARG A 39 6.67 12.00 -5.27
CA ARG A 39 6.40 11.29 -6.51
C ARG A 39 7.47 10.21 -6.74
N PHE A 40 7.00 8.98 -6.94
CA PHE A 40 7.81 7.91 -7.52
C PHE A 40 7.39 7.75 -8.99
N GLU A 41 8.35 7.87 -9.91
CA GLU A 41 8.08 7.65 -11.32
C GLU A 41 7.83 6.16 -11.58
N ALA A 42 6.61 5.84 -12.00
CA ALA A 42 6.17 4.48 -12.23
C ALA A 42 6.99 3.79 -13.33
N ILE A 43 7.34 2.54 -13.10
CA ILE A 43 8.03 1.70 -14.08
C ILE A 43 7.02 1.26 -15.14
N LYS A 44 7.21 1.75 -16.38
CA LYS A 44 6.37 1.38 -17.51
C LYS A 44 6.98 0.18 -18.23
N LEU A 45 6.22 -0.91 -18.30
CA LEU A 45 6.55 -2.12 -19.05
C LEU A 45 5.36 -2.51 -19.93
N ASP A 46 5.60 -3.37 -20.93
CA ASP A 46 4.53 -3.91 -21.79
C ASP A 46 3.51 -4.71 -20.96
N ASP A 47 3.96 -5.51 -20.00
CA ASP A 47 3.09 -6.05 -18.96
C ASP A 47 2.97 -5.06 -17.79
N GLY A 48 1.87 -4.29 -17.78
CA GLY A 48 1.60 -3.29 -16.75
C GLY A 48 1.56 -3.87 -15.33
N ARG A 49 1.21 -5.15 -15.17
CA ARG A 49 1.17 -5.81 -13.84
C ARG A 49 2.57 -6.00 -13.27
N VAL A 50 3.53 -6.35 -14.13
CA VAL A 50 4.96 -6.43 -13.76
C VAL A 50 5.48 -5.04 -13.44
N GLY A 51 5.18 -4.04 -14.28
CA GLY A 51 5.57 -2.64 -14.06
C GLY A 51 5.04 -2.09 -12.73
N CYS A 52 3.76 -2.33 -12.43
CA CYS A 52 3.13 -1.99 -11.15
C CYS A 52 3.88 -2.66 -10.00
N SER A 53 4.00 -3.99 -9.99
CA SER A 53 4.69 -4.73 -8.93
C SER A 53 6.14 -4.25 -8.71
N MET A 54 6.87 -3.96 -9.80
CA MET A 54 8.25 -3.42 -9.72
C MET A 54 8.29 -2.00 -9.14
N SER A 55 7.30 -1.17 -9.43
CA SER A 55 7.21 0.18 -8.85
C SER A 55 7.02 0.13 -7.34
N HIS A 56 6.09 -0.69 -6.86
CA HIS A 56 5.88 -0.92 -5.42
C HIS A 56 7.13 -1.50 -4.74
N LEU A 57 7.76 -2.51 -5.37
CA LEU A 57 9.02 -3.09 -4.88
C LEU A 57 10.11 -2.04 -4.71
N LYS A 58 10.25 -1.12 -5.67
CA LYS A 58 11.27 -0.06 -5.60
C LYS A 58 10.98 0.97 -4.52
N CYS A 59 9.71 1.32 -4.27
CA CYS A 59 9.33 2.18 -3.16
C CYS A 59 9.72 1.56 -1.82
N LEU A 60 9.38 0.27 -1.60
CA LEU A 60 9.77 -0.47 -0.39
C LEU A 60 11.28 -0.61 -0.25
N SER A 61 12.01 -0.87 -1.35
CA SER A 61 13.47 -0.97 -1.32
C SER A 61 14.11 0.34 -0.88
N LYS A 62 13.63 1.49 -1.39
CA LYS A 62 14.10 2.82 -0.96
C LYS A 62 13.82 3.07 0.53
N ALA A 63 12.64 2.68 1.02
CA ALA A 63 12.31 2.82 2.43
C ALA A 63 13.27 2.00 3.31
N LYS A 64 13.55 0.76 2.92
CA LYS A 64 14.49 -0.13 3.59
C LYS A 64 15.92 0.43 3.56
N GLU A 65 16.41 0.86 2.41
CA GLU A 65 17.74 1.47 2.24
C GLU A 65 17.91 2.74 3.09
N GLY A 66 16.82 3.50 3.25
CA GLY A 66 16.77 4.69 4.09
C GLY A 66 16.64 4.39 5.59
N ASN A 67 16.54 3.11 5.98
CA ASN A 67 16.26 2.68 7.36
C ASN A 67 15.03 3.39 7.97
N TRP A 68 13.97 3.55 7.17
CA TRP A 68 12.74 4.18 7.63
C TRP A 68 11.97 3.23 8.54
N ASP A 69 11.29 3.78 9.52
CA ASP A 69 10.45 3.03 10.47
C ASP A 69 9.07 2.68 9.89
N HIS A 70 8.68 3.35 8.81
CA HIS A 70 7.45 3.10 8.04
C HIS A 70 7.53 3.72 6.66
N VAL A 71 6.63 3.30 5.76
CA VAL A 71 6.37 3.99 4.49
C VAL A 71 4.91 3.85 4.08
N LEU A 72 4.30 4.94 3.65
CA LEU A 72 3.02 4.95 2.95
C LEU A 72 3.28 4.91 1.44
N ILE A 73 2.59 4.02 0.73
CA ILE A 73 2.65 3.93 -0.74
C ILE A 73 1.24 4.03 -1.28
N CYS A 74 1.01 4.98 -2.20
CA CYS A 74 -0.26 5.19 -2.89
C CYS A 74 -0.09 5.08 -4.40
N GLU A 75 -1.14 4.64 -5.09
CA GLU A 75 -1.27 4.79 -6.55
C GLU A 75 -1.84 6.16 -6.89
N ASP A 76 -1.67 6.60 -8.14
CA ASP A 76 -2.05 7.96 -8.58
C ASP A 76 -3.56 8.14 -8.83
N ASP A 77 -4.36 7.10 -8.59
CA ASP A 77 -5.83 7.12 -8.67
C ASP A 77 -6.51 6.93 -7.30
N ILE A 78 -5.76 7.06 -6.22
CA ILE A 78 -6.36 7.08 -4.88
C ILE A 78 -7.29 8.28 -4.74
N GLU A 79 -8.46 8.05 -4.13
CA GLU A 79 -9.45 9.08 -3.82
C GLU A 79 -9.95 8.91 -2.38
N PHE A 80 -9.91 9.98 -1.61
CA PHE A 80 -10.44 10.01 -0.25
C PHE A 80 -11.86 10.61 -0.27
N LEU A 81 -12.88 9.75 -0.35
CA LEU A 81 -14.28 10.16 -0.46
C LEU A 81 -14.76 11.00 0.74
N ASN A 82 -14.22 10.73 1.91
CA ASN A 82 -14.47 11.48 3.14
C ASN A 82 -13.16 11.67 3.91
N PRO A 83 -12.38 12.73 3.60
CA PRO A 83 -11.10 13.00 4.25
C PRO A 83 -11.15 13.04 5.77
N GLY A 84 -12.19 13.69 6.33
CA GLY A 84 -12.34 13.81 7.79
C GLY A 84 -12.57 12.46 8.47
N LEU A 85 -13.40 11.61 7.90
CA LEU A 85 -13.64 10.25 8.41
C LEU A 85 -12.35 9.41 8.31
N PHE A 86 -11.69 9.44 7.16
CA PHE A 86 -10.42 8.72 6.96
C PHE A 86 -9.36 9.12 7.99
N ILE A 87 -9.13 10.41 8.20
CA ILE A 87 -8.17 10.92 9.18
C ILE A 87 -8.54 10.41 10.60
N ASN A 88 -9.82 10.50 10.96
CA ASN A 88 -10.28 10.07 12.29
C ASN A 88 -10.08 8.55 12.50
N GLN A 89 -10.47 7.72 11.52
CA GLN A 89 -10.31 6.26 11.60
C GLN A 89 -8.84 5.87 11.66
N LEU A 90 -7.99 6.42 10.78
CA LEU A 90 -6.56 6.12 10.78
C LEU A 90 -5.89 6.56 12.08
N ASN A 91 -6.21 7.75 12.62
CA ASN A 91 -5.68 8.20 13.91
C ASN A 91 -6.13 7.29 15.05
N THR A 92 -7.40 6.87 15.04
CA THR A 92 -7.92 5.94 16.04
C THR A 92 -7.18 4.61 15.99
N PHE A 93 -7.01 4.05 14.80
CA PHE A 93 -6.23 2.84 14.59
C PHE A 93 -4.80 2.99 15.12
N LEU A 94 -4.05 3.99 14.65
CA LEU A 94 -2.65 4.20 15.02
C LEU A 94 -2.46 4.47 16.52
N SER A 95 -3.46 5.02 17.20
CA SER A 95 -3.41 5.26 18.65
C SER A 95 -3.62 3.99 19.48
N LYS A 96 -4.42 3.04 18.98
CA LYS A 96 -4.81 1.81 19.67
C LYS A 96 -3.91 0.63 19.33
N HIS A 97 -3.50 0.50 18.05
CA HIS A 97 -2.74 -0.64 17.57
C HIS A 97 -1.24 -0.34 17.54
N ASN A 98 -0.48 -1.04 18.35
CA ASN A 98 0.99 -0.94 18.36
C ASN A 98 1.66 -2.04 17.49
N ASN A 99 0.97 -3.15 17.30
CA ASN A 99 1.44 -4.29 16.51
C ASN A 99 0.60 -4.39 15.24
N TRP A 100 1.18 -3.98 14.14
CA TRP A 100 0.62 -4.12 12.80
C TRP A 100 1.76 -4.20 11.79
N ASP A 101 1.55 -4.95 10.72
CA ASP A 101 2.51 -5.12 9.64
C ASP A 101 2.18 -4.21 8.47
N VAL A 102 0.91 -4.23 8.04
CA VAL A 102 0.39 -3.43 6.94
C VAL A 102 -1.01 -2.93 7.24
N VAL A 103 -1.27 -1.66 6.92
CA VAL A 103 -2.61 -1.06 6.93
C VAL A 103 -2.99 -0.68 5.51
N LEU A 104 -3.99 -1.36 4.96
CA LEU A 104 -4.58 -1.02 3.67
C LEU A 104 -5.52 0.17 3.85
N LEU A 105 -5.46 1.16 2.96
CA LEU A 105 -6.33 2.35 3.01
C LEU A 105 -7.62 2.16 2.22
N ALA A 106 -7.62 1.20 1.31
CA ALA A 106 -8.77 0.77 0.52
C ALA A 106 -8.59 -0.67 0.11
N GLY A 107 -9.69 -1.38 -0.21
CA GLY A 107 -9.54 -2.75 -0.70
C GLY A 107 -10.84 -3.47 -0.99
N ASN A 108 -10.75 -4.43 -1.92
CA ASN A 108 -11.79 -5.42 -2.16
C ASN A 108 -11.62 -6.56 -1.16
N ASN A 109 -12.22 -6.39 0.02
CA ASN A 109 -12.10 -7.36 1.11
C ASN A 109 -13.11 -8.50 0.96
N VAL A 110 -12.63 -9.73 1.01
CA VAL A 110 -13.45 -10.95 0.90
C VAL A 110 -13.31 -11.77 2.19
N PRO A 111 -14.39 -12.32 2.74
CA PRO A 111 -14.32 -13.19 3.91
C PRO A 111 -13.34 -14.37 3.72
N PRO A 112 -12.69 -14.84 4.81
CA PRO A 112 -12.88 -14.39 6.19
C PRO A 112 -12.12 -13.10 6.53
N TYR A 113 -12.72 -12.27 7.36
CA TYR A 113 -12.06 -11.14 8.03
C TYR A 113 -12.64 -11.00 9.44
N THR A 114 -11.88 -10.39 10.34
CA THR A 114 -12.30 -10.19 11.73
C THR A 114 -12.40 -8.70 12.02
N ARG A 115 -13.55 -8.26 12.52
CA ARG A 115 -13.73 -6.89 12.99
C ARG A 115 -12.86 -6.64 14.21
N ASP A 116 -12.12 -5.53 14.20
CA ASP A 116 -11.27 -5.09 15.30
C ASP A 116 -11.57 -3.63 15.62
N GLY A 117 -12.50 -3.44 16.55
CA GLY A 117 -13.09 -2.14 16.83
C GLY A 117 -14.10 -1.68 15.78
N ASP A 118 -14.36 -0.38 15.74
CA ASP A 118 -15.24 0.27 14.76
C ASP A 118 -14.45 0.89 13.60
N GLU A 119 -13.13 1.02 13.78
CA GLU A 119 -12.23 1.70 12.85
C GLU A 119 -11.60 0.79 11.80
N CYS A 120 -11.49 -0.53 12.05
CA CYS A 120 -10.79 -1.41 11.13
C CYS A 120 -11.28 -2.86 11.17
N VAL A 121 -10.81 -3.64 10.22
CA VAL A 121 -10.94 -5.10 10.18
C VAL A 121 -9.57 -5.72 9.93
N LYS A 122 -9.27 -6.83 10.60
CA LYS A 122 -8.12 -7.68 10.25
C LYS A 122 -8.50 -8.52 9.02
N VAL A 123 -7.69 -8.42 7.97
CA VAL A 123 -7.99 -9.02 6.66
C VAL A 123 -7.22 -10.30 6.42
N ALA A 124 -7.78 -11.19 5.61
CA ALA A 124 -7.11 -12.41 5.15
C ALA A 124 -7.09 -12.53 3.61
N ARG A 125 -7.96 -11.78 2.92
CA ARG A 125 -8.07 -11.78 1.44
C ARG A 125 -8.58 -10.43 0.95
N CYS A 126 -7.75 -9.41 1.06
CA CYS A 126 -8.04 -8.07 0.59
C CYS A 126 -7.14 -7.70 -0.58
N GLN A 127 -7.75 -7.29 -1.69
CA GLN A 127 -7.06 -6.89 -2.92
C GLN A 127 -6.96 -5.38 -3.01
N THR A 128 -6.13 -4.95 -3.94
CA THR A 128 -5.79 -3.61 -4.43
C THR A 128 -4.60 -2.99 -3.73
N THR A 129 -3.79 -2.32 -4.51
CA THR A 129 -2.58 -1.60 -4.09
C THR A 129 -2.78 -0.09 -4.07
N THR A 130 -4.04 0.37 -4.12
CA THR A 130 -4.43 1.80 -4.20
C THR A 130 -3.74 2.66 -3.14
N GLY A 131 -3.63 2.16 -1.91
CA GLY A 131 -2.90 2.83 -0.83
C GLY A 131 -2.69 1.90 0.36
N TYR A 132 -1.46 1.87 0.89
CA TYR A 132 -1.15 1.08 2.07
C TYR A 132 0.06 1.61 2.83
N LEU A 133 0.00 1.50 4.15
CA LEU A 133 1.06 1.86 5.08
C LEU A 133 1.76 0.59 5.55
N VAL A 134 3.08 0.54 5.48
CA VAL A 134 3.91 -0.60 5.87
C VAL A 134 4.80 -0.23 7.04
N ASN A 135 4.83 -1.05 8.07
CA ASN A 135 5.75 -0.91 9.20
C ASN A 135 7.17 -1.37 8.80
N GLY A 136 8.19 -0.67 9.29
CA GLY A 136 9.59 -0.89 8.91
C GLY A 136 10.09 -2.31 9.16
N HIS A 137 9.67 -2.94 10.27
CA HIS A 137 10.06 -4.32 10.57
C HIS A 137 9.55 -5.32 9.52
N TYR A 138 8.50 -4.96 8.77
CA TYR A 138 7.87 -5.83 7.78
C TYR A 138 8.42 -5.67 6.36
N PHE A 139 9.28 -4.69 6.09
CA PHE A 139 9.80 -4.42 4.74
C PHE A 139 10.42 -5.65 4.09
N ASN A 140 11.25 -6.42 4.80
CA ASN A 140 11.90 -7.60 4.23
C ASN A 140 10.88 -8.65 3.78
N THR A 141 9.89 -8.94 4.59
CA THR A 141 8.84 -9.92 4.31
C THR A 141 8.06 -9.53 3.05
N LEU A 142 7.64 -8.27 2.97
CA LEU A 142 6.84 -7.78 1.83
C LEU A 142 7.69 -7.67 0.55
N ILE A 143 8.95 -7.22 0.64
CA ILE A 143 9.89 -7.18 -0.47
C ILE A 143 10.08 -8.59 -1.09
N GLU A 144 10.34 -9.60 -0.27
CA GLU A 144 10.53 -10.97 -0.76
C GLU A 144 9.24 -11.55 -1.38
N ASN A 145 8.08 -11.26 -0.80
CA ASN A 145 6.80 -11.66 -1.36
C ASN A 145 6.60 -11.06 -2.76
N ILE A 146 6.80 -9.75 -2.92
CA ILE A 146 6.64 -9.06 -4.21
C ILE A 146 7.65 -9.58 -5.24
N LYS A 147 8.93 -9.79 -4.87
CA LYS A 147 9.94 -10.37 -5.77
C LYS A 147 9.53 -11.75 -6.28
N ASN A 148 9.01 -12.60 -5.40
CA ASN A 148 8.54 -13.93 -5.75
C ASN A 148 7.32 -13.85 -6.69
N GLY A 149 6.38 -12.93 -6.41
CA GLY A 149 5.25 -12.64 -7.29
C GLY A 149 5.68 -12.22 -8.69
N ILE A 150 6.62 -11.27 -8.79
CA ILE A 150 7.21 -10.81 -10.07
C ILE A 150 7.87 -11.98 -10.82
N THR A 151 8.68 -12.77 -10.14
CA THR A 151 9.37 -13.93 -10.75
C THR A 151 8.35 -14.91 -11.33
N ASN A 152 7.28 -15.18 -10.61
CA ASN A 152 6.22 -16.06 -11.06
C ASN A 152 5.40 -15.46 -12.21
N LEU A 153 5.10 -14.15 -12.18
CA LEU A 153 4.44 -13.45 -13.29
C LEU A 153 5.25 -13.54 -14.59
N LEU A 154 6.56 -13.32 -14.50
CA LEU A 154 7.46 -13.41 -15.67
C LEU A 154 7.54 -14.83 -16.23
N ARG A 155 7.53 -15.83 -15.36
CA ARG A 155 7.59 -17.25 -15.77
C ARG A 155 6.27 -17.77 -16.33
N GLU A 156 5.14 -17.33 -15.75
CA GLU A 156 3.80 -17.81 -16.09
C GLU A 156 2.80 -16.64 -16.23
N PRO A 157 2.92 -15.80 -17.28
CA PRO A 157 2.11 -14.58 -17.41
C PRO A 157 0.59 -14.83 -17.47
N GLY A 158 0.17 -15.99 -17.93
CA GLY A 158 -1.25 -16.39 -17.96
C GLY A 158 -1.86 -16.62 -16.58
N LYS A 159 -1.04 -16.77 -15.53
CA LYS A 159 -1.50 -16.97 -14.15
C LYS A 159 -1.50 -15.69 -13.31
N HIS A 160 -1.69 -14.53 -13.93
CA HIS A 160 -1.68 -13.23 -13.26
C HIS A 160 -2.67 -13.15 -12.09
N ILE A 161 -3.81 -13.83 -12.18
CA ILE A 161 -4.81 -13.90 -11.11
C ILE A 161 -4.25 -14.48 -9.79
N HIS A 162 -3.12 -15.17 -9.85
CA HIS A 162 -2.45 -15.73 -8.67
C HIS A 162 -1.20 -14.94 -8.27
N TYR A 163 -0.52 -14.30 -9.23
CA TYR A 163 0.82 -13.75 -9.06
C TYR A 163 0.88 -12.22 -9.09
N ALA A 164 -0.21 -11.53 -9.47
CA ALA A 164 -0.31 -10.08 -9.31
C ALA A 164 -0.08 -9.70 -7.84
N ILE A 165 0.55 -8.56 -7.59
CA ILE A 165 0.98 -8.13 -6.26
C ILE A 165 -0.14 -8.23 -5.22
N ASP A 166 -1.33 -7.74 -5.54
CA ASP A 166 -2.50 -7.69 -4.68
C ASP A 166 -3.22 -9.04 -4.48
N ARG A 167 -2.74 -10.08 -5.15
CA ARG A 167 -3.19 -11.47 -5.01
C ARG A 167 -2.13 -12.32 -4.32
N TYR A 168 -0.88 -12.10 -4.68
CA TYR A 168 0.22 -12.90 -4.15
C TYR A 168 0.46 -12.67 -2.66
N TRP A 169 0.16 -11.48 -2.16
CA TRP A 169 0.25 -11.15 -0.74
C TRP A 169 -0.84 -11.77 0.16
N PHE A 170 -1.88 -12.45 -0.40
CA PHE A 170 -2.88 -13.14 0.42
C PHE A 170 -2.27 -14.16 1.39
N SER A 171 -1.19 -14.83 0.98
CA SER A 171 -0.46 -15.74 1.85
C SER A 171 0.15 -15.06 3.08
N LEU A 172 0.43 -13.77 3.00
CA LEU A 172 0.89 -12.96 4.13
C LEU A 172 -0.31 -12.52 5.00
N GLN A 173 -1.37 -12.03 4.39
CA GLN A 173 -2.57 -11.59 5.11
C GLN A 173 -3.19 -12.69 5.98
N GLN A 174 -3.03 -13.97 5.60
CA GLN A 174 -3.60 -15.11 6.34
C GLN A 174 -2.86 -15.43 7.65
N LYS A 175 -1.66 -14.90 7.86
CA LYS A 175 -0.80 -15.26 9.01
C LYS A 175 -0.19 -14.08 9.74
N ASP A 176 -0.22 -12.91 9.12
CA ASP A 176 0.43 -11.71 9.65
C ASP A 176 -0.64 -10.64 10.03
N ASP A 177 -0.21 -9.50 10.57
CA ASP A 177 -1.11 -8.48 11.12
C ASP A 177 -1.43 -7.40 10.06
N TRP A 178 -2.36 -7.74 9.16
CA TRP A 178 -2.85 -6.87 8.09
C TRP A 178 -4.25 -6.35 8.40
N TYR A 179 -4.45 -5.04 8.25
CA TYR A 179 -5.70 -4.33 8.55
C TYR A 179 -6.20 -3.51 7.36
N LEU A 180 -7.52 -3.27 7.31
CA LEU A 180 -8.22 -2.38 6.38
C LEU A 180 -9.12 -1.44 7.18
#